data_76a9eb585c3417067719a263c3f66d62
#
_entry.id   76a9eb585c3417067719a263c3f66d62
#
_cell.length_a   1.000
_cell.length_b   1.000
_cell.length_c   1.000
_cell.angle_alpha   90.00
_cell.angle_beta   90.00
_cell.angle_gamma   90.00
#
_symmetry.space_group_name_H-M   'P 1'
#
loop_
_entity.id
_entity.type
_entity.pdbx_description
1 polymer ?
#
loop_
_entity_poly.entity_id
_entity_poly.type
_entity_poly.pdbx_seq_one_letter_code
_entity_poly.pdbx_strand_id
1 'polypeptide(L)'
;MLEKLLASDKTRTATAFLHSVGAILLTTGLVVLLVMLRQPSLGLEANTLVANRLVLAGIVMNLVGGLMRLFEPGHPSLLEFMENRWVTMLATKHILLLITYAASIVATRSAVDPERRRLAVLVAIGGVIVVSILGAAADVLTPGED
;
A
#
# COMPACT_ATOMS: atom_id res chain seq x y z
N MET A 1 -19.08 12.87 17.88
CA MET A 1 -17.95 13.82 17.67
C MET A 1 -16.95 13.27 16.67
N LEU A 2 -16.52 12.02 16.77
CA LEU A 2 -15.60 11.35 15.85
C LEU A 2 -16.16 11.25 14.43
N GLU A 3 -17.45 10.87 14.27
CA GLU A 3 -18.13 10.78 12.98
C GLU A 3 -18.17 12.11 12.21
N LYS A 4 -18.39 13.22 12.88
CA LYS A 4 -18.38 14.56 12.25
C LYS A 4 -16.97 14.98 11.78
N LEU A 5 -15.93 14.54 12.50
CA LEU A 5 -14.54 14.77 12.14
C LEU A 5 -14.16 13.95 10.89
N LEU A 6 -14.56 12.68 10.86
CA LEU A 6 -14.28 11.77 9.74
C LEU A 6 -15.09 12.10 8.48
N ALA A 7 -16.27 12.72 8.63
CA ALA A 7 -17.12 13.18 7.53
C ALA A 7 -16.67 14.51 6.91
N SER A 8 -15.66 15.20 7.48
CA SER A 8 -15.23 16.48 6.93
C SER A 8 -14.44 16.29 5.62
N ASP A 9 -14.67 17.14 4.63
CA ASP A 9 -13.94 17.13 3.35
C ASP A 9 -12.42 17.25 3.57
N LYS A 10 -12.00 17.96 4.60
CA LYS A 10 -10.58 18.08 4.97
C LYS A 10 -9.98 16.75 5.40
N THR A 11 -10.73 15.94 6.14
CA THR A 11 -10.27 14.62 6.58
C THR A 11 -10.19 13.66 5.40
N ARG A 12 -11.20 13.65 4.52
CA ARG A 12 -11.18 12.84 3.28
C ARG A 12 -9.99 13.20 2.39
N THR A 13 -9.72 14.48 2.21
CA THR A 13 -8.56 14.95 1.45
C THR A 13 -7.24 14.52 2.11
N ALA A 14 -7.15 14.64 3.44
CA ALA A 14 -5.95 14.25 4.18
C ALA A 14 -5.70 12.73 4.11
N THR A 15 -6.75 11.89 4.24
CA THR A 15 -6.62 10.44 4.12
C THR A 15 -6.22 10.00 2.71
N ALA A 16 -6.82 10.60 1.68
CA ALA A 16 -6.44 10.35 0.29
C ALA A 16 -4.99 10.76 0.02
N PHE A 17 -4.57 11.90 0.54
CA PHE A 17 -3.20 12.38 0.44
C PHE A 17 -2.21 11.42 1.11
N LEU A 18 -2.47 11.03 2.37
CA LEU A 18 -1.63 10.08 3.11
C LEU A 18 -1.50 8.75 2.36
N HIS A 19 -2.59 8.23 1.85
CA HIS A 19 -2.61 6.98 1.09
C HIS A 19 -1.77 7.11 -0.19
N SER A 20 -1.94 8.19 -0.95
CA SER A 20 -1.20 8.42 -2.20
C SER A 20 0.29 8.63 -1.96
N VAL A 21 0.66 9.46 -0.99
CA VAL A 21 2.07 9.69 -0.62
C VAL A 21 2.69 8.38 -0.11
N GLY A 22 1.98 7.63 0.72
CA GLY A 22 2.42 6.32 1.19
C GLY A 22 2.72 5.34 0.04
N ALA A 23 1.84 5.28 -0.96
CA ALA A 23 2.04 4.44 -2.14
C ALA A 23 3.27 4.88 -2.98
N ILE A 24 3.47 6.18 -3.15
CA ILE A 24 4.64 6.74 -3.86
C ILE A 24 5.93 6.39 -3.12
N LEU A 25 5.98 6.62 -1.80
CA LEU A 25 7.16 6.33 -0.99
C LEU A 25 7.49 4.83 -0.99
N LEU A 26 6.48 3.97 -0.85
CA LEU A 26 6.65 2.53 -0.90
C LEU A 26 7.23 2.09 -2.25
N THR A 27 6.62 2.52 -3.34
CA THR A 27 7.05 2.16 -4.70
C THR A 27 8.46 2.67 -4.99
N THR A 28 8.74 3.92 -4.67
CA THR A 28 10.07 4.52 -4.87
C THR A 28 11.13 3.76 -4.06
N GLY A 29 10.85 3.48 -2.79
CA GLY A 29 11.77 2.73 -1.93
C GLY A 29 12.06 1.33 -2.46
N LEU A 30 11.03 0.60 -2.94
CA LEU A 30 11.18 -0.72 -3.53
C LEU A 30 12.00 -0.70 -4.84
N VAL A 31 11.76 0.29 -5.71
CA VAL A 31 12.53 0.43 -6.96
C VAL A 31 13.99 0.72 -6.64
N VAL A 32 14.26 1.62 -5.70
CA VAL A 32 15.64 1.92 -5.27
C VAL A 32 16.31 0.67 -4.70
N LEU A 33 15.63 -0.09 -3.83
CA LEU A 33 16.15 -1.36 -3.31
C LEU A 33 16.45 -2.36 -4.42
N LEU A 34 15.57 -2.48 -5.42
CA LEU A 34 15.79 -3.38 -6.56
C LEU A 34 17.04 -3.01 -7.34
N VAL A 35 17.24 -1.72 -7.62
CA VAL A 35 18.44 -1.22 -8.32
C VAL A 35 19.70 -1.55 -7.51
N MET A 36 19.70 -1.29 -6.21
CA MET A 36 20.85 -1.57 -5.33
C MET A 36 21.17 -3.06 -5.23
N LEU A 37 20.15 -3.92 -5.16
CA LEU A 37 20.34 -5.37 -5.14
C LEU A 37 20.86 -5.92 -6.48
N ARG A 38 20.61 -5.21 -7.60
CA ARG A 38 21.16 -5.56 -8.91
C ARG A 38 22.55 -5.01 -9.15
N GLN A 39 22.88 -3.88 -8.55
CA GLN A 39 24.15 -3.17 -8.70
C GLN A 39 24.77 -2.90 -7.31
N PRO A 40 25.45 -3.89 -6.71
CA PRO A 40 26.02 -3.76 -5.37
C PRO A 40 26.99 -2.58 -5.23
N SER A 41 27.63 -2.17 -6.31
CA SER A 41 28.52 -1.00 -6.35
C SER A 41 27.82 0.33 -6.04
N LEU A 42 26.49 0.42 -6.22
CA LEU A 42 25.68 1.58 -5.86
C LEU A 42 25.13 1.49 -4.43
N GLY A 43 25.26 0.33 -3.80
CA GLY A 43 24.71 0.01 -2.49
C GLY A 43 25.57 0.52 -1.35
N LEU A 44 25.90 1.80 -1.29
CA LEU A 44 26.40 2.42 -0.09
C LEU A 44 25.40 2.19 1.04
N GLU A 45 25.86 1.86 2.26
CA GLU A 45 24.98 1.60 3.42
C GLU A 45 23.95 2.72 3.64
N ALA A 46 24.39 3.97 3.45
CA ALA A 46 23.52 5.15 3.54
C ALA A 46 22.33 5.09 2.57
N ASN A 47 22.54 4.69 1.32
CA ASN A 47 21.50 4.60 0.32
C ASN A 47 20.52 3.47 0.62
N THR A 48 21.02 2.33 1.10
CA THR A 48 20.18 1.20 1.53
C THR A 48 19.31 1.60 2.73
N LEU A 49 19.88 2.34 3.68
CA LEU A 49 19.15 2.85 4.83
C LEU A 49 18.01 3.80 4.41
N VAL A 50 18.29 4.72 3.48
CA VAL A 50 17.28 5.65 2.94
C VAL A 50 16.15 4.87 2.24
N ALA A 51 16.49 3.92 1.36
CA ALA A 51 15.51 3.09 0.67
C ALA A 51 14.62 2.31 1.65
N ASN A 52 15.21 1.69 2.68
CA ASN A 52 14.49 0.97 3.72
C ASN A 52 13.52 1.90 4.48
N ARG A 53 13.96 3.12 4.82
CA ARG A 53 13.11 4.11 5.49
C ARG A 53 11.96 4.55 4.61
N LEU A 54 12.17 4.75 3.30
CA LEU A 54 11.12 5.08 2.35
C LEU A 54 10.06 3.96 2.28
N VAL A 55 10.49 2.69 2.20
CA VAL A 55 9.59 1.53 2.21
C VAL A 55 8.76 1.50 3.49
N LEU A 56 9.40 1.60 4.66
CA LEU A 56 8.71 1.52 5.95
C LEU A 56 7.76 2.71 6.16
N ALA A 57 8.20 3.93 5.84
CA ALA A 57 7.34 5.12 5.90
C ALA A 57 6.14 4.99 4.95
N GLY A 58 6.37 4.49 3.74
CA GLY A 58 5.33 4.22 2.76
C GLY A 58 4.30 3.22 3.27
N ILE A 59 4.72 2.11 3.88
CA ILE A 59 3.82 1.13 4.50
C ILE A 59 2.97 1.79 5.58
N VAL A 60 3.60 2.51 6.53
CA VAL A 60 2.90 3.14 7.65
C VAL A 60 1.88 4.16 7.16
N MET A 61 2.28 5.06 6.25
CA MET A 61 1.37 6.09 5.74
C MET A 61 0.21 5.49 4.95
N ASN A 62 0.48 4.46 4.13
CA ASN A 62 -0.54 3.78 3.34
C ASN A 62 -1.50 3.01 4.25
N LEU A 63 -1.00 2.33 5.29
CA LEU A 63 -1.80 1.61 6.26
C LEU A 63 -2.70 2.57 7.07
N VAL A 64 -2.14 3.67 7.58
CA VAL A 64 -2.90 4.67 8.33
C VAL A 64 -3.97 5.31 7.45
N GLY A 65 -3.62 5.75 6.23
CA GLY A 65 -4.59 6.31 5.28
C GLY A 65 -5.67 5.30 4.89
N GLY A 66 -5.30 4.03 4.68
CA GLY A 66 -6.24 2.94 4.39
C GLY A 66 -7.19 2.65 5.56
N LEU A 67 -6.67 2.57 6.79
CA LEU A 67 -7.50 2.38 7.99
C LEU A 67 -8.47 3.54 8.20
N MET A 68 -8.01 4.78 8.03
CA MET A 68 -8.89 5.95 8.16
C MET A 68 -10.03 5.91 7.14
N ARG A 69 -9.79 5.43 5.92
CA ARG A 69 -10.83 5.27 4.90
C ARG A 69 -11.89 4.24 5.28
N LEU A 70 -11.56 3.18 6.02
CA LEU A 70 -12.54 2.20 6.49
C LEU A 70 -13.58 2.79 7.45
N PHE A 71 -13.25 3.89 8.10
CA PHE A 71 -14.15 4.61 9.03
C PHE A 71 -14.83 5.81 8.37
N GLU A 72 -14.63 6.05 7.08
CA GLU A 72 -15.35 7.11 6.35
C GLU A 72 -16.84 6.76 6.23
N PRO A 73 -17.76 7.74 6.44
CA PRO A 73 -19.17 7.52 6.20
C PRO A 73 -19.44 7.10 4.75
N GLY A 74 -20.29 6.09 4.57
CA GLY A 74 -20.59 5.51 3.24
C GLY A 74 -19.66 4.35 2.84
N HIS A 75 -18.66 3.99 3.66
CA HIS A 75 -17.91 2.76 3.44
C HIS A 75 -18.79 1.55 3.79
N PRO A 76 -18.87 0.53 2.94
CA PRO A 76 -19.73 -0.63 3.18
C PRO A 76 -19.37 -1.33 4.48
N SER A 77 -20.38 -1.77 5.22
CA SER A 77 -20.19 -2.54 6.44
C SER A 77 -19.58 -3.92 6.12
N LEU A 78 -18.92 -4.53 7.12
CA LEU A 78 -18.34 -5.89 6.98
C LEU A 78 -19.37 -6.95 6.52
N LEU A 79 -20.66 -6.75 6.79
CA LEU A 79 -21.75 -7.66 6.38
C LEU A 79 -22.09 -7.49 4.89
N GLU A 80 -22.06 -6.27 4.37
CA GLU A 80 -22.23 -5.99 2.94
C GLU A 80 -21.06 -6.52 2.12
N PHE A 81 -19.90 -6.76 2.78
CA PHE A 81 -18.72 -7.37 2.19
C PHE A 81 -18.96 -8.76 1.59
N MET A 82 -19.94 -9.51 2.02
CA MET A 82 -20.16 -10.89 1.57
C MET A 82 -21.12 -11.02 0.38
N GLU A 83 -21.91 -10.01 0.07
CA GLU A 83 -23.00 -10.11 -0.91
C GLU A 83 -22.71 -9.44 -2.26
N ASN A 84 -21.70 -8.59 -2.38
CA ASN A 84 -21.45 -7.80 -3.58
C ASN A 84 -20.07 -8.09 -4.20
N ARG A 85 -20.02 -8.25 -5.55
CA ARG A 85 -18.76 -8.47 -6.31
C ARG A 85 -17.73 -7.37 -6.07
N TRP A 86 -18.17 -6.13 -5.95
CA TRP A 86 -17.32 -4.98 -5.63
C TRP A 86 -16.60 -5.19 -4.30
N VAL A 87 -17.27 -5.72 -3.33
CA VAL A 87 -16.74 -6.00 -2.00
C VAL A 87 -15.74 -7.15 -2.01
N THR A 88 -16.00 -8.20 -2.80
CA THR A 88 -15.02 -9.29 -3.00
C THR A 88 -13.73 -8.73 -3.61
N MET A 89 -13.80 -7.82 -4.56
CA MET A 89 -12.62 -7.15 -5.12
C MET A 89 -11.88 -6.32 -4.06
N LEU A 90 -12.60 -5.60 -3.21
CA LEU A 90 -12.02 -4.80 -2.15
C LEU A 90 -11.33 -5.69 -1.09
N ALA A 91 -11.95 -6.80 -0.69
CA ALA A 91 -11.35 -7.78 0.21
C ALA A 91 -10.08 -8.40 -0.40
N THR A 92 -10.13 -8.80 -1.66
CA THR A 92 -8.97 -9.33 -2.39
C THR A 92 -7.83 -8.31 -2.43
N LYS A 93 -8.14 -7.06 -2.72
CA LYS A 93 -7.18 -5.94 -2.69
C LYS A 93 -6.48 -5.84 -1.33
N HIS A 94 -7.22 -5.92 -0.21
CA HIS A 94 -6.63 -5.81 1.12
C HIS A 94 -5.75 -7.00 1.49
N ILE A 95 -6.14 -8.22 1.11
CA ILE A 95 -5.31 -9.42 1.32
C ILE A 95 -4.00 -9.30 0.53
N LEU A 96 -4.07 -8.91 -0.74
CA LEU A 96 -2.89 -8.69 -1.58
C LEU A 96 -2.00 -7.57 -1.02
N LEU A 97 -2.59 -6.53 -0.45
CA LEU A 97 -1.86 -5.45 0.19
C LEU A 97 -1.07 -5.94 1.41
N LEU A 98 -1.67 -6.79 2.24
CA LEU A 98 -0.97 -7.41 3.38
C LEU A 98 0.21 -8.28 2.92
N ILE A 99 0.04 -9.07 1.87
CA ILE A 99 1.12 -9.87 1.26
C ILE A 99 2.22 -8.94 0.74
N THR A 100 1.85 -7.85 0.08
CA THR A 100 2.77 -6.83 -0.43
C THR A 100 3.58 -6.19 0.70
N TYR A 101 2.94 -5.86 1.82
CA TYR A 101 3.63 -5.32 2.99
C TYR A 101 4.56 -6.33 3.63
N ALA A 102 4.14 -7.59 3.79
CA ALA A 102 5.00 -8.65 4.31
C ALA A 102 6.25 -8.84 3.44
N ALA A 103 6.09 -8.91 2.13
CA ALA A 103 7.20 -8.99 1.18
C ALA A 103 8.10 -7.75 1.27
N SER A 104 7.53 -6.55 1.38
CA SER A 104 8.29 -5.30 1.53
C SER A 104 9.13 -5.28 2.82
N ILE A 105 8.59 -5.76 3.94
CA ILE A 105 9.30 -5.88 5.21
C ILE A 105 10.47 -6.88 5.08
N VAL A 106 10.26 -8.02 4.44
CA VAL A 106 11.33 -9.00 4.18
C VAL A 106 12.44 -8.37 3.33
N ALA A 107 12.08 -7.60 2.31
CA ALA A 107 13.02 -6.91 1.43
C ALA A 107 13.93 -5.92 2.17
N THR A 108 13.44 -5.28 3.25
CA THR A 108 14.23 -4.31 4.03
C THR A 108 15.17 -4.95 5.04
N ARG A 109 15.06 -6.25 5.32
CA ARG A 109 15.87 -6.94 6.33
C ARG A 109 17.23 -7.33 5.78
N SER A 110 18.31 -6.75 6.32
CA SER A 110 19.70 -7.07 5.92
C SER A 110 20.11 -8.50 6.28
N ALA A 111 19.51 -9.10 7.30
CA ALA A 111 19.77 -10.48 7.71
C ALA A 111 19.24 -11.54 6.73
N VAL A 112 18.41 -11.15 5.76
CA VAL A 112 17.88 -12.05 4.75
C VAL A 112 18.85 -12.11 3.58
N ASP A 113 19.03 -13.32 3.04
CA ASP A 113 19.84 -13.59 1.87
C ASP A 113 19.50 -12.65 0.69
N PRO A 114 20.49 -12.12 -0.07
CA PRO A 114 20.28 -11.16 -1.14
C PRO A 114 19.31 -11.65 -2.24
N GLU A 115 19.32 -12.94 -2.60
CA GLU A 115 18.42 -13.48 -3.59
C GLU A 115 16.97 -13.49 -3.10
N ARG A 116 16.77 -13.89 -1.84
CA ARG A 116 15.44 -13.84 -1.20
C ARG A 116 14.92 -12.42 -1.06
N ARG A 117 15.81 -11.47 -0.74
CA ARG A 117 15.46 -10.04 -0.71
C ARG A 117 15.04 -9.55 -2.09
N ARG A 118 15.78 -9.93 -3.13
CA ARG A 118 15.43 -9.58 -4.52
C ARG A 118 14.07 -10.14 -4.93
N LEU A 119 13.80 -11.40 -4.60
CA LEU A 119 12.50 -12.02 -4.85
C LEU A 119 11.39 -11.27 -4.08
N ALA A 120 11.62 -10.94 -2.82
CA ALA A 120 10.67 -10.20 -2.00
C ALA A 120 10.36 -8.80 -2.58
N VAL A 121 11.39 -8.09 -3.09
CA VAL A 121 11.18 -6.80 -3.79
C VAL A 121 10.32 -6.98 -5.03
N LEU A 122 10.59 -8.00 -5.86
CA LEU A 122 9.81 -8.25 -7.07
C LEU A 122 8.36 -8.61 -6.75
N VAL A 123 8.12 -9.44 -5.73
CA VAL A 123 6.77 -9.77 -5.24
C VAL A 123 6.06 -8.51 -4.73
N ALA A 124 6.76 -7.66 -3.99
CA ALA A 124 6.19 -6.42 -3.47
C ALA A 124 5.83 -5.44 -4.59
N ILE A 125 6.69 -5.26 -5.59
CA ILE A 125 6.41 -4.40 -6.77
C ILE A 125 5.21 -4.94 -7.55
N GLY A 126 5.21 -6.25 -7.85
CA GLY A 126 4.07 -6.90 -8.49
C GLY A 126 2.77 -6.72 -7.71
N GLY A 127 2.84 -6.88 -6.40
CA GLY A 127 1.71 -6.64 -5.50
C GLY A 127 1.19 -5.21 -5.56
N VAL A 128 2.07 -4.21 -5.54
CA VAL A 128 1.68 -2.79 -5.68
C VAL A 128 0.93 -2.55 -7.00
N ILE A 129 1.45 -3.11 -8.10
CA ILE A 129 0.81 -2.96 -9.42
C ILE A 129 -0.59 -3.58 -9.41
N VAL A 130 -0.73 -4.83 -8.95
CA VAL A 130 -2.02 -5.54 -8.93
C VAL A 130 -3.02 -4.83 -8.00
N VAL A 131 -2.58 -4.41 -6.81
CA VAL A 131 -3.43 -3.66 -5.87
C VAL A 131 -3.90 -2.33 -6.46
N SER A 132 -3.04 -1.64 -7.22
CA SER A 132 -3.40 -0.38 -7.89
C SER A 132 -4.44 -0.60 -9.00
N ILE A 133 -4.28 -1.66 -9.80
CA ILE A 133 -5.25 -2.03 -10.84
C ILE A 133 -6.60 -2.40 -10.23
N LEU A 134 -6.60 -3.22 -9.17
CA LEU A 134 -7.83 -3.60 -8.46
C LEU A 134 -8.51 -2.39 -7.82
N GLY A 135 -7.73 -1.43 -7.31
CA GLY A 135 -8.26 -0.17 -6.78
C GLY A 135 -8.98 0.64 -7.86
N ALA A 136 -8.32 0.86 -8.98
CA ALA A 136 -8.89 1.59 -10.10
C ALA A 136 -10.14 0.88 -10.68
N ALA A 137 -10.11 -0.45 -10.78
CA ALA A 137 -11.25 -1.23 -11.24
C ALA A 137 -12.45 -1.15 -10.26
N ALA A 138 -12.18 -1.15 -8.95
CA ALA A 138 -13.21 -0.99 -7.94
C ALA A 138 -13.89 0.38 -8.03
N ASP A 139 -13.12 1.45 -8.25
CA ASP A 139 -13.65 2.82 -8.39
C ASP A 139 -14.56 2.96 -9.62
N VAL A 140 -14.27 2.22 -10.71
CA VAL A 140 -15.11 2.21 -11.93
C VAL A 140 -16.41 1.40 -11.74
N LEU A 141 -16.36 0.38 -10.89
CA LEU A 141 -17.50 -0.52 -10.66
C LEU A 141 -18.39 -0.07 -9.49
N THR A 142 -18.05 1.00 -8.79
CA THR A 142 -18.94 1.62 -7.81
C THR A 142 -20.19 2.10 -8.54
N PRO A 143 -21.40 1.62 -8.18
CA PRO A 143 -22.62 2.18 -8.76
C PRO A 143 -22.63 3.68 -8.49
N GLY A 144 -22.75 4.49 -9.54
CA GLY A 144 -22.94 5.92 -9.37
C GLY A 144 -24.15 6.14 -8.46
N GLU A 145 -24.03 7.03 -7.51
CA GLU A 145 -25.18 7.61 -6.82
C GLU A 145 -25.98 8.40 -7.88
N ASP A 146 -26.98 7.74 -8.50
CA ASP A 146 -28.03 8.39 -9.28
C ASP A 146 -29.09 8.97 -8.34
#